data_b3ef7aaf1d6f4b00cd653e6701993352
#
_entry.id   b3ef7aaf1d6f4b00cd653e6701993352
#
_cell.length_a   1.000
_cell.length_b   1.000
_cell.length_c   1.000
_cell.angle_alpha   90.00
_cell.angle_beta   90.00
_cell.angle_gamma   90.00
#
_symmetry.space_group_name_H-M   'P 1'
#
loop_
_entity.id
_entity.type
_entity.pdbx_description
1 polymer ?
#
loop_
_entity_poly.entity_id
_entity_poly.type
_entity_poly.pdbx_seq_one_letter_code
_entity_poly.pdbx_strand_id
1 'polypeptide(L)'
;KALKIDGAEATAENIKAGTYKIARPFNIATKGDATGLAADFINYIMSDEGQKVIEDNGYISQGSNGAFTSDGSTGKIVVAGSSSVTPVMEKLIEAYKAINKDAEIELQESDSTTGMTAAMEGTCDIGMASRELKDSETEGGLTAQVIAMDGIAVVVNNSNPMDEMSSDNVKDIFTGAVTTWDEVAK
;
A
#
# COMPACT_ATOMS: atom_id res chain seq x y z
N LYS A 1 -17.66 14.83 -7.99
CA LYS A 1 -18.31 13.68 -7.35
C LYS A 1 -17.59 12.39 -7.69
N ALA A 2 -17.58 11.42 -6.77
CA ALA A 2 -17.09 10.06 -7.06
C ALA A 2 -18.14 9.27 -7.83
N LEU A 3 -17.69 8.43 -8.76
CA LEU A 3 -18.54 7.49 -9.48
C LEU A 3 -18.58 6.15 -8.75
N LYS A 4 -19.71 5.45 -8.86
CA LYS A 4 -19.76 4.01 -8.58
C LYS A 4 -19.02 3.28 -9.70
N ILE A 5 -18.30 2.22 -9.34
CA ILE A 5 -17.66 1.35 -10.33
C ILE A 5 -18.26 -0.05 -10.21
N ASP A 6 -18.75 -0.57 -11.31
CA ASP A 6 -19.47 -1.86 -11.38
C ASP A 6 -20.61 -1.93 -10.32
N GLY A 7 -21.31 -0.80 -10.09
CA GLY A 7 -22.39 -0.65 -9.12
C GLY A 7 -21.94 -0.43 -7.67
N ALA A 8 -20.64 -0.49 -7.36
CA ALA A 8 -20.11 -0.32 -6.01
C ALA A 8 -19.57 1.10 -5.77
N GLU A 9 -19.80 1.65 -4.58
CA GLU A 9 -19.19 2.89 -4.11
C GLU A 9 -17.75 2.66 -3.64
N ALA A 10 -16.89 3.69 -3.79
CA ALA A 10 -15.50 3.67 -3.32
C ALA A 10 -15.45 3.83 -1.79
N THR A 11 -15.83 2.78 -1.06
CA THR A 11 -15.77 2.73 0.40
C THR A 11 -14.84 1.63 0.87
N ALA A 12 -14.32 1.78 2.11
CA ALA A 12 -13.45 0.78 2.71
C ALA A 12 -14.13 -0.59 2.80
N GLU A 13 -15.44 -0.63 3.12
CA GLU A 13 -16.21 -1.86 3.19
C GLU A 13 -16.29 -2.56 1.83
N ASN A 14 -16.59 -1.80 0.76
CA ASN A 14 -16.71 -2.36 -0.58
C ASN A 14 -15.37 -2.85 -1.13
N ILE A 15 -14.26 -2.19 -0.77
CA ILE A 15 -12.91 -2.62 -1.14
C ILE A 15 -12.54 -3.89 -0.37
N LYS A 16 -12.77 -3.94 0.96
CA LYS A 16 -12.56 -5.16 1.77
C LYS A 16 -13.41 -6.33 1.28
N ALA A 17 -14.64 -6.08 0.84
CA ALA A 17 -15.53 -7.08 0.28
C ALA A 17 -15.18 -7.50 -1.17
N GLY A 18 -14.26 -6.79 -1.83
CA GLY A 18 -13.89 -7.02 -3.23
C GLY A 18 -14.95 -6.62 -4.26
N THR A 19 -15.99 -5.89 -3.84
CA THR A 19 -17.05 -5.39 -4.74
C THR A 19 -16.62 -4.13 -5.48
N TYR A 20 -15.82 -3.25 -4.83
CA TYR A 20 -15.15 -2.15 -5.50
C TYR A 20 -13.72 -2.57 -5.87
N LYS A 21 -13.43 -2.62 -7.18
CA LYS A 21 -12.22 -3.28 -7.71
C LYS A 21 -11.04 -2.34 -7.97
N ILE A 22 -11.27 -1.01 -7.97
CA ILE A 22 -10.18 -0.05 -8.22
C ILE A 22 -9.46 0.23 -6.91
N ALA A 23 -8.62 -0.70 -6.54
CA ALA A 23 -7.77 -0.66 -5.36
C ALA A 23 -6.44 -1.36 -5.67
N ARG A 24 -5.42 -1.07 -4.89
CA ARG A 24 -4.11 -1.70 -5.01
C ARG A 24 -3.55 -2.04 -3.64
N PRO A 25 -2.81 -3.14 -3.50
CA PRO A 25 -2.14 -3.45 -2.27
C PRO A 25 -0.92 -2.55 -2.06
N PHE A 26 -0.71 -2.15 -0.83
CA PHE A 26 0.56 -1.66 -0.34
C PHE A 26 1.31 -2.83 0.28
N ASN A 27 2.40 -3.20 -0.35
CA ASN A 27 3.27 -4.29 0.06
C ASN A 27 4.58 -3.76 0.64
N ILE A 28 5.03 -4.42 1.68
CA ILE A 28 6.45 -4.44 2.04
C ILE A 28 7.02 -5.80 1.68
N ALA A 29 8.31 -5.85 1.37
CA ALA A 29 8.98 -7.10 1.05
C ALA A 29 10.39 -7.14 1.64
N THR A 30 10.81 -8.33 2.06
CA THR A 30 12.15 -8.61 2.57
C THR A 30 12.79 -9.75 1.80
N LYS A 31 14.12 -9.78 1.74
CA LYS A 31 14.85 -10.92 1.17
C LYS A 31 15.02 -11.99 2.24
N GLY A 32 14.18 -13.02 2.18
CA GLY A 32 14.09 -14.03 3.24
C GLY A 32 13.41 -13.50 4.50
N ASP A 33 13.67 -14.13 5.63
CA ASP A 33 13.05 -13.77 6.91
C ASP A 33 13.69 -12.50 7.48
N ALA A 34 12.84 -11.54 7.84
CA ALA A 34 13.29 -10.34 8.56
C ALA A 34 13.77 -10.71 9.96
N THR A 35 14.81 -10.03 10.44
CA THR A 35 15.41 -10.25 11.76
C THR A 35 15.68 -8.91 12.46
N GLY A 36 15.85 -8.94 13.79
CA GLY A 36 16.20 -7.76 14.59
C GLY A 36 15.21 -6.61 14.38
N LEU A 37 15.72 -5.39 14.21
CA LEU A 37 14.91 -4.18 14.08
C LEU A 37 13.91 -4.24 12.90
N ALA A 38 14.28 -4.86 11.78
CA ALA A 38 13.36 -5.00 10.65
C ALA A 38 12.16 -5.90 11.01
N ALA A 39 12.39 -7.00 11.70
CA ALA A 39 11.31 -7.89 12.16
C ALA A 39 10.41 -7.20 13.21
N ASP A 40 11.00 -6.50 14.19
CA ASP A 40 10.26 -5.78 15.22
C ASP A 40 9.38 -4.68 14.59
N PHE A 41 9.92 -3.94 13.61
CA PHE A 41 9.16 -2.91 12.90
C PHE A 41 8.03 -3.51 12.03
N ILE A 42 8.26 -4.63 11.35
CA ILE A 42 7.21 -5.34 10.59
C ILE A 42 6.11 -5.84 11.53
N ASN A 43 6.49 -6.39 12.69
CA ASN A 43 5.52 -6.80 13.72
C ASN A 43 4.69 -5.61 14.23
N TYR A 44 5.32 -4.44 14.40
CA TYR A 44 4.59 -3.21 14.72
C TYR A 44 3.60 -2.81 13.63
N ILE A 45 4.01 -2.79 12.36
CA ILE A 45 3.13 -2.45 11.22
C ILE A 45 1.88 -3.35 11.23
N MET A 46 2.05 -4.63 11.51
CA MET A 46 0.96 -5.61 11.51
C MET A 46 0.24 -5.76 12.84
N SER A 47 0.55 -4.94 13.84
CA SER A 47 -0.13 -4.92 15.14
C SER A 47 -1.42 -4.09 15.13
N ASP A 48 -2.18 -4.15 16.24
CA ASP A 48 -3.36 -3.32 16.45
C ASP A 48 -3.00 -1.82 16.35
N GLU A 49 -1.86 -1.41 16.91
CA GLU A 49 -1.38 -0.04 16.89
C GLU A 49 -0.96 0.41 15.49
N GLY A 50 -0.20 -0.42 14.78
CA GLY A 50 0.24 -0.12 13.42
C GLY A 50 -0.92 -0.07 12.42
N GLN A 51 -1.85 -1.04 12.50
CA GLN A 51 -3.03 -1.06 11.64
C GLN A 51 -3.98 0.12 11.94
N LYS A 52 -4.03 0.57 13.20
CA LYS A 52 -4.75 1.80 13.54
C LYS A 52 -4.12 3.04 12.90
N VAL A 53 -2.79 3.16 12.86
CA VAL A 53 -2.12 4.26 12.14
C VAL A 53 -2.51 4.25 10.67
N ILE A 54 -2.57 3.07 10.04
CA ILE A 54 -3.01 2.91 8.65
C ILE A 54 -4.43 3.44 8.44
N GLU A 55 -5.38 3.04 9.30
CA GLU A 55 -6.78 3.47 9.21
C GLU A 55 -6.94 4.98 9.50
N ASP A 56 -6.27 5.51 10.51
CA ASP A 56 -6.30 6.93 10.88
C ASP A 56 -5.76 7.84 9.76
N ASN A 57 -4.95 7.30 8.84
CA ASN A 57 -4.44 8.00 7.66
C ASN A 57 -5.21 7.71 6.36
N GLY A 58 -6.39 7.09 6.47
CA GLY A 58 -7.33 6.93 5.36
C GLY A 58 -7.06 5.71 4.47
N TYR A 59 -6.14 4.83 4.85
CA TYR A 59 -5.90 3.57 4.15
C TYR A 59 -6.72 2.43 4.77
N ILE A 60 -6.81 1.32 4.08
CA ILE A 60 -7.66 0.20 4.46
C ILE A 60 -6.80 -0.89 5.10
N SER A 61 -7.01 -1.11 6.40
CA SER A 61 -6.33 -2.14 7.18
C SER A 61 -6.59 -3.55 6.65
N GLN A 62 -5.57 -4.39 6.75
CA GLN A 62 -5.63 -5.82 6.38
C GLN A 62 -5.88 -6.74 7.60
N GLY A 63 -6.24 -6.14 8.74
CA GLY A 63 -6.35 -6.83 10.01
C GLY A 63 -5.03 -6.81 10.78
N SER A 64 -5.07 -7.22 12.04
CA SER A 64 -3.91 -7.19 12.93
C SER A 64 -3.56 -8.55 13.49
N ASN A 65 -2.32 -8.67 13.95
CA ASN A 65 -1.82 -9.86 14.67
C ASN A 65 -1.95 -9.70 16.21
N GLY A 66 -2.68 -8.67 16.68
CA GLY A 66 -2.85 -8.33 18.11
C GLY A 66 -1.99 -7.17 18.56
N ALA A 67 -1.99 -6.91 19.87
CA ALA A 67 -1.27 -5.78 20.47
C ALA A 67 0.24 -5.90 20.29
N PHE A 68 0.90 -4.76 20.01
CA PHE A 68 2.35 -4.71 19.83
C PHE A 68 3.11 -4.78 21.14
N THR A 69 4.16 -5.58 21.15
CA THR A 69 5.18 -5.55 22.20
C THR A 69 6.55 -5.59 21.50
N SER A 70 7.31 -4.51 21.63
CA SER A 70 8.67 -4.47 21.07
C SER A 70 9.57 -5.48 21.77
N ASP A 71 10.42 -6.12 21.01
CA ASP A 71 11.48 -7.01 21.52
C ASP A 71 12.72 -6.23 22.00
N GLY A 72 12.72 -4.89 21.82
CA GLY A 72 13.82 -4.01 22.19
C GLY A 72 14.96 -4.01 21.16
N SER A 73 14.74 -4.51 19.96
CA SER A 73 15.73 -4.47 18.86
C SER A 73 16.15 -3.03 18.57
N THR A 74 17.42 -2.82 18.40
CA THR A 74 18.07 -1.52 18.12
C THR A 74 18.88 -1.57 16.84
N GLY A 75 19.41 -0.43 16.41
CA GLY A 75 20.26 -0.32 15.24
C GLY A 75 19.62 0.51 14.12
N LYS A 76 20.11 0.32 12.91
CA LYS A 76 19.64 1.06 11.73
C LYS A 76 19.13 0.10 10.66
N ILE A 77 17.97 0.44 10.06
CA ILE A 77 17.44 -0.21 8.87
C ILE A 77 17.10 0.83 7.81
N VAL A 78 17.10 0.39 6.56
CA VAL A 78 16.70 1.17 5.38
C VAL A 78 15.40 0.61 4.82
N VAL A 79 14.40 1.47 4.70
CA VAL A 79 13.12 1.18 4.04
C VAL A 79 13.09 1.96 2.73
N ALA A 80 12.93 1.30 1.59
CA ALA A 80 13.04 1.97 0.30
C ALA A 80 11.92 1.56 -0.67
N GLY A 81 11.48 2.48 -1.53
CA GLY A 81 10.59 2.15 -2.64
C GLY A 81 9.45 3.13 -2.87
N SER A 82 8.29 2.59 -3.18
CA SER A 82 7.12 3.29 -3.72
C SER A 82 6.76 4.60 -3.02
N SER A 83 6.80 5.70 -3.78
CA SER A 83 6.33 7.04 -3.35
C SER A 83 4.86 7.06 -2.91
N SER A 84 4.04 6.13 -3.41
CA SER A 84 2.65 6.00 -2.96
C SER A 84 2.52 5.40 -1.57
N VAL A 85 3.47 4.58 -1.14
CA VAL A 85 3.51 3.96 0.20
C VAL A 85 4.20 4.89 1.21
N THR A 86 5.10 5.77 0.75
CA THR A 86 5.89 6.69 1.58
C THR A 86 5.05 7.43 2.62
N PRO A 87 3.90 8.08 2.30
CA PRO A 87 3.16 8.87 3.29
C PRO A 87 2.66 8.06 4.49
N VAL A 88 2.17 6.84 4.28
CA VAL A 88 1.74 5.98 5.39
C VAL A 88 2.93 5.39 6.13
N MET A 89 4.03 5.08 5.41
CA MET A 89 5.26 4.56 6.02
C MET A 89 5.90 5.59 6.95
N GLU A 90 5.91 6.88 6.58
CA GLU A 90 6.37 7.96 7.46
C GLU A 90 5.60 7.98 8.79
N LYS A 91 4.27 7.82 8.75
CA LYS A 91 3.42 7.78 9.95
C LYS A 91 3.67 6.54 10.80
N LEU A 92 3.88 5.40 10.17
CA LEU A 92 4.24 4.16 10.87
C LEU A 92 5.61 4.29 11.54
N ILE A 93 6.60 4.85 10.87
CA ILE A 93 7.94 5.10 11.43
C ILE A 93 7.87 6.08 12.60
N GLU A 94 7.13 7.20 12.44
CA GLU A 94 6.95 8.21 13.50
C GLU A 94 6.35 7.57 14.76
N ALA A 95 5.28 6.80 14.62
CA ALA A 95 4.59 6.16 15.72
C ALA A 95 5.43 5.03 16.36
N TYR A 96 6.14 4.23 15.55
CA TYR A 96 7.04 3.20 16.07
C TYR A 96 8.21 3.80 16.87
N LYS A 97 8.82 4.87 16.38
CA LYS A 97 9.92 5.57 17.08
C LYS A 97 9.48 6.22 18.41
N ALA A 98 8.19 6.48 18.62
CA ALA A 98 7.67 6.91 19.91
C ALA A 98 7.73 5.78 20.97
N ILE A 99 7.66 4.52 20.51
CA ILE A 99 7.73 3.31 21.34
C ILE A 99 9.20 2.87 21.50
N ASN A 100 9.90 2.72 20.38
CA ASN A 100 11.31 2.31 20.33
C ASN A 100 12.20 3.50 19.91
N LYS A 101 12.72 4.21 20.91
CA LYS A 101 13.48 5.46 20.71
C LYS A 101 14.88 5.24 20.15
N ASP A 102 15.41 4.04 20.29
CA ASP A 102 16.76 3.66 19.85
C ASP A 102 16.76 3.08 18.43
N ALA A 103 15.59 3.03 17.78
CA ALA A 103 15.45 2.61 16.39
C ALA A 103 15.83 3.72 15.42
N GLU A 104 16.76 3.43 14.52
CA GLU A 104 17.07 4.29 13.37
C GLU A 104 16.47 3.68 12.10
N ILE A 105 15.46 4.34 11.54
CA ILE A 105 14.82 3.91 10.29
C ILE A 105 15.01 5.02 9.27
N GLU A 106 15.76 4.73 8.22
CA GLU A 106 15.96 5.59 7.07
C GLU A 106 14.94 5.24 5.99
N LEU A 107 14.16 6.22 5.53
CA LEU A 107 13.17 6.06 4.49
C LEU A 107 13.66 6.69 3.19
N GLN A 108 13.72 5.89 2.11
CA GLN A 108 14.16 6.32 0.79
C GLN A 108 13.03 6.17 -0.22
N GLU A 109 12.49 7.31 -0.67
CA GLU A 109 11.42 7.34 -1.66
C GLU A 109 11.97 7.09 -3.07
N SER A 110 11.27 6.21 -3.81
CA SER A 110 11.50 5.93 -5.23
C SER A 110 10.23 5.34 -5.89
N ASP A 111 10.37 4.47 -6.87
CA ASP A 111 9.28 3.67 -7.41
C ASP A 111 9.29 2.23 -6.86
N SER A 112 8.16 1.50 -7.08
CA SER A 112 8.01 0.11 -6.58
C SER A 112 9.08 -0.84 -7.14
N THR A 113 9.50 -0.69 -8.39
CA THR A 113 10.48 -1.59 -9.00
C THR A 113 11.86 -1.35 -8.42
N THR A 114 12.24 -0.09 -8.23
CA THR A 114 13.51 0.29 -7.59
C THR A 114 13.56 -0.23 -6.15
N GLY A 115 12.48 -0.08 -5.37
CA GLY A 115 12.40 -0.61 -4.00
C GLY A 115 12.55 -2.13 -3.93
N MET A 116 11.85 -2.85 -4.82
CA MET A 116 11.96 -4.32 -4.87
C MET A 116 13.36 -4.77 -5.30
N THR A 117 13.98 -4.08 -6.26
CA THR A 117 15.37 -4.36 -6.68
C THR A 117 16.34 -4.13 -5.51
N ALA A 118 16.20 -3.02 -4.79
CA ALA A 118 17.03 -2.72 -3.63
C ALA A 118 16.93 -3.81 -2.54
N ALA A 119 15.72 -4.31 -2.28
CA ALA A 119 15.51 -5.41 -1.34
C ALA A 119 16.16 -6.73 -1.84
N MET A 120 16.01 -7.07 -3.14
CA MET A 120 16.69 -8.25 -3.71
C MET A 120 18.21 -8.17 -3.63
N GLU A 121 18.78 -6.99 -3.84
CA GLU A 121 20.23 -6.74 -3.78
C GLU A 121 20.75 -6.60 -2.34
N GLY A 122 19.86 -6.44 -1.35
CA GLY A 122 20.21 -6.22 0.05
C GLY A 122 20.77 -4.81 0.32
N THR A 123 20.46 -3.85 -0.54
CA THR A 123 20.78 -2.42 -0.34
C THR A 123 19.75 -1.69 0.50
N CYS A 124 18.57 -2.29 0.73
CA CYS A 124 17.65 -1.92 1.78
C CYS A 124 17.17 -3.18 2.52
N ASP A 125 16.68 -2.99 3.74
CA ASP A 125 16.16 -4.08 4.59
C ASP A 125 14.71 -4.41 4.29
N ILE A 126 13.92 -3.39 3.92
CA ILE A 126 12.51 -3.50 3.60
C ILE A 126 12.23 -2.72 2.32
N GLY A 127 11.78 -3.41 1.28
CA GLY A 127 11.30 -2.80 0.06
C GLY A 127 9.81 -2.43 0.14
N MET A 128 9.37 -1.36 -0.53
CA MET A 128 7.97 -0.93 -0.60
C MET A 128 7.44 -0.99 -2.03
N ALA A 129 6.25 -1.56 -2.23
CA ALA A 129 5.54 -1.54 -3.51
C ALA A 129 4.06 -1.22 -3.34
N SER A 130 3.50 -0.44 -4.27
CA SER A 130 2.06 -0.17 -4.38
C SER A 130 1.40 -1.05 -5.46
N ARG A 131 1.79 -2.30 -5.52
CA ARG A 131 1.31 -3.36 -6.42
C ARG A 131 1.71 -4.72 -5.88
N GLU A 132 1.14 -5.77 -6.44
CA GLU A 132 1.65 -7.12 -6.21
C GLU A 132 3.10 -7.27 -6.69
N LEU A 133 3.84 -8.19 -6.08
CA LEU A 133 5.16 -8.55 -6.55
C LEU A 133 5.08 -9.22 -7.92
N LYS A 134 6.10 -8.98 -8.75
CA LYS A 134 6.29 -9.70 -10.01
C LYS A 134 6.86 -11.09 -9.73
N ASP A 135 6.61 -12.05 -10.63
CA ASP A 135 7.17 -13.40 -10.52
C ASP A 135 8.70 -13.37 -10.34
N SER A 136 9.39 -12.51 -11.10
CA SER A 136 10.84 -12.33 -10.99
C SER A 136 11.33 -11.80 -9.63
N GLU A 137 10.49 -11.05 -8.91
CA GLU A 137 10.80 -10.53 -7.59
C GLU A 137 10.64 -11.63 -6.53
N THR A 138 9.60 -12.45 -6.67
CA THR A 138 9.38 -13.63 -5.82
C THR A 138 10.45 -14.71 -6.07
N GLU A 139 10.77 -15.00 -7.34
CA GLU A 139 11.87 -15.88 -7.73
C GLU A 139 13.24 -15.37 -7.27
N GLY A 140 13.39 -14.03 -7.17
CA GLY A 140 14.55 -13.36 -6.60
C GLY A 140 14.68 -13.49 -5.07
N GLY A 141 13.73 -14.19 -4.42
CA GLY A 141 13.74 -14.50 -2.99
C GLY A 141 13.06 -13.47 -2.11
N LEU A 142 12.24 -12.58 -2.69
CA LEU A 142 11.43 -11.66 -1.88
C LEU A 142 10.20 -12.35 -1.31
N THR A 143 9.95 -12.10 -0.03
CA THR A 143 8.71 -12.44 0.66
C THR A 143 7.92 -11.16 0.91
N ALA A 144 6.68 -11.10 0.41
CA ALA A 144 5.81 -9.94 0.55
C ALA A 144 4.85 -10.07 1.72
N GLN A 145 4.56 -8.93 2.34
CA GLN A 145 3.49 -8.74 3.31
C GLN A 145 2.63 -7.56 2.87
N VAL A 146 1.33 -7.79 2.61
CA VAL A 146 0.37 -6.70 2.40
C VAL A 146 0.13 -6.01 3.73
N ILE A 147 0.39 -4.71 3.79
CA ILE A 147 0.22 -3.90 5.00
C ILE A 147 -1.07 -3.07 4.99
N ALA A 148 -1.54 -2.70 3.81
CA ALA A 148 -2.76 -1.91 3.60
C ALA A 148 -3.31 -2.12 2.18
N MET A 149 -4.59 -1.74 1.97
CA MET A 149 -5.12 -1.48 0.63
C MET A 149 -5.32 0.02 0.44
N ASP A 150 -4.99 0.51 -0.75
CA ASP A 150 -5.22 1.87 -1.20
C ASP A 150 -6.36 1.88 -2.22
N GLY A 151 -7.50 2.46 -1.84
CA GLY A 151 -8.67 2.59 -2.70
C GLY A 151 -8.58 3.84 -3.57
N ILE A 152 -8.82 3.69 -4.86
CA ILE A 152 -8.74 4.80 -5.82
C ILE A 152 -10.14 5.17 -6.29
N ALA A 153 -10.66 6.31 -5.83
CA ALA A 153 -11.96 6.81 -6.29
C ALA A 153 -11.84 7.45 -7.68
N VAL A 154 -12.66 7.02 -8.61
CA VAL A 154 -12.83 7.69 -9.90
C VAL A 154 -13.73 8.91 -9.69
N VAL A 155 -13.21 10.11 -9.94
CA VAL A 155 -13.90 11.36 -9.69
C VAL A 155 -14.12 12.13 -10.99
N VAL A 156 -15.29 12.74 -11.09
CA VAL A 156 -15.69 13.62 -12.21
C VAL A 156 -16.22 14.96 -11.70
N ASN A 157 -16.31 15.93 -12.59
CA ASN A 157 -16.95 17.20 -12.24
C ASN A 157 -18.42 16.97 -11.78
N ASN A 158 -18.90 17.77 -10.83
CA ASN A 158 -20.26 17.64 -10.30
C ASN A 158 -21.35 17.79 -11.37
N SER A 159 -21.07 18.54 -12.45
CA SER A 159 -21.99 18.71 -13.60
C SER A 159 -21.96 17.55 -14.60
N ASN A 160 -21.06 16.57 -14.45
CA ASN A 160 -21.06 15.39 -15.29
C ASN A 160 -22.34 14.56 -15.00
N PRO A 161 -23.12 14.16 -16.03
CA PRO A 161 -24.38 13.45 -15.83
C PRO A 161 -24.22 12.00 -15.32
N MET A 162 -23.01 11.43 -15.38
CA MET A 162 -22.75 10.04 -14.98
C MET A 162 -22.68 9.91 -13.45
N ASP A 163 -23.28 8.86 -12.91
CA ASP A 163 -23.20 8.49 -11.49
C ASP A 163 -22.44 7.15 -11.30
N GLU A 164 -22.30 6.35 -12.36
CA GLU A 164 -21.55 5.11 -12.34
C GLU A 164 -20.83 4.85 -13.66
N MET A 165 -19.88 3.93 -13.64
CA MET A 165 -19.11 3.48 -14.79
C MET A 165 -18.65 2.03 -14.56
N SER A 166 -18.43 1.28 -15.63
CA SER A 166 -17.79 -0.04 -15.51
C SER A 166 -16.25 0.09 -15.34
N SER A 167 -15.64 -0.88 -14.70
CA SER A 167 -14.17 -0.98 -14.62
C SER A 167 -13.52 -1.07 -16.01
N ASP A 168 -14.19 -1.71 -16.98
CA ASP A 168 -13.71 -1.76 -18.35
C ASP A 168 -13.70 -0.37 -19.00
N ASN A 169 -14.74 0.43 -18.81
CA ASN A 169 -14.77 1.81 -19.31
C ASN A 169 -13.68 2.67 -18.68
N VAL A 170 -13.40 2.50 -17.39
CA VAL A 170 -12.27 3.18 -16.73
C VAL A 170 -10.97 2.81 -17.42
N LYS A 171 -10.72 1.53 -17.66
CA LYS A 171 -9.54 1.04 -18.37
C LYS A 171 -9.45 1.66 -19.78
N ASP A 172 -10.54 1.65 -20.53
CA ASP A 172 -10.58 2.14 -21.91
C ASP A 172 -10.28 3.65 -22.00
N ILE A 173 -10.77 4.43 -21.04
CA ILE A 173 -10.45 5.86 -20.93
C ILE A 173 -8.95 6.06 -20.65
N PHE A 174 -8.38 5.35 -19.67
CA PHE A 174 -6.98 5.53 -19.27
C PHE A 174 -5.98 4.94 -20.28
N THR A 175 -6.40 4.00 -21.11
CA THR A 175 -5.59 3.47 -22.22
C THR A 175 -5.76 4.25 -23.53
N GLY A 176 -6.72 5.19 -23.58
CA GLY A 176 -7.01 6.00 -24.77
C GLY A 176 -7.84 5.26 -25.85
N ALA A 177 -8.43 4.13 -25.51
CA ALA A 177 -9.35 3.40 -26.40
C ALA A 177 -10.68 4.16 -26.55
N VAL A 178 -11.06 4.96 -25.53
CA VAL A 178 -12.21 5.84 -25.50
C VAL A 178 -11.73 7.25 -25.18
N THR A 179 -12.23 8.24 -25.93
CA THR A 179 -11.77 9.64 -25.81
C THR A 179 -12.89 10.63 -25.54
N THR A 180 -14.14 10.20 -25.62
CA THR A 180 -15.31 11.06 -25.40
C THR A 180 -16.29 10.44 -24.39
N TRP A 181 -17.03 11.29 -23.67
CA TRP A 181 -18.03 10.82 -22.71
C TRP A 181 -19.22 10.10 -23.36
N ASP A 182 -19.56 10.44 -24.60
CA ASP A 182 -20.67 9.82 -25.34
C ASP A 182 -20.42 8.32 -25.63
N GLU A 183 -19.17 7.90 -25.63
CA GLU A 183 -18.78 6.49 -25.87
C GLU A 183 -18.94 5.63 -24.62
N VAL A 184 -18.93 6.23 -23.42
CA VAL A 184 -19.06 5.51 -22.15
C VAL A 184 -20.43 5.70 -21.48
N ALA A 185 -21.25 6.63 -21.94
CA ALA A 185 -22.57 6.96 -21.38
C ALA A 185 -23.70 6.01 -21.88
N LYS A 186 -23.39 4.75 -22.19
CA LYS A 186 -24.36 3.78 -22.71
C LYS A 186 -24.75 2.73 -21.70
#